data_0f459663e1d938ac9aa846ce573b23cc
#
_entry.id   0f459663e1d938ac9aa846ce573b23cc
#
_cell.length_a   1.000
_cell.length_b   1.000
_cell.length_c   1.000
_cell.angle_alpha   90.00
_cell.angle_beta   90.00
_cell.angle_gamma   90.00
#
_symmetry.space_group_name_H-M   'P 1'
#
loop_
_entity.id
_entity.type
_entity.pdbx_description
1 polymer ?
#
loop_
_entity_poly.entity_id
_entity_poly.type
_entity_poly.pdbx_seq_one_letter_code
_entity_poly.pdbx_strand_id
1 'polypeptide(L)'
;MHFNWRKLRDPTQEKADNKAWRAELTVLVQEDDELREDGRRLCKNNLLALCYVLAYCQITEDVHHEAIAFFPEKDPNKSVSQLSQGVTRRNSLLYPRGAYKTTLDAANIIQYILHYFFTIAILIMCASKKLAFALVDEISAHFYKPKNRPPTLFQALFPELCVDLEPESGSFNTALRQTEPKIKEPMLWGNSLGSSTTGWHPDVLVIDDVHDNRNSENYEARLKISRRYKLSRKILKPTGLELKIGTCYGPGDVFAEEVLNSRPGTYTRVYKPAMRLKSGERLDPNGFPDEEDVDLLFPSILPYDYLREEYEGGYESFMSQLMLDTYGSAEVVFSETQMLEAM
;
A
#
# COMPACT_ATOMS: atom_id res chain seq x y z
N MET A 1 -9.90 -5.14 34.24
CA MET A 1 -10.53 -3.94 33.63
C MET A 1 -10.65 -4.23 32.12
N HIS A 2 -11.86 -4.47 31.58
CA HIS A 2 -11.98 -4.67 30.13
C HIS A 2 -11.73 -3.34 29.44
N PHE A 3 -10.54 -3.17 28.87
CA PHE A 3 -10.22 -1.98 28.09
C PHE A 3 -11.07 -1.97 26.80
N ASN A 4 -11.76 -0.87 26.58
CA ASN A 4 -12.61 -0.77 25.40
C ASN A 4 -11.78 -0.32 24.18
N TRP A 5 -11.16 -1.28 23.49
CA TRP A 5 -10.42 -1.06 22.23
C TRP A 5 -11.28 -0.37 21.14
N ARG A 6 -12.62 -0.29 21.32
CA ARG A 6 -13.51 0.48 20.43
C ARG A 6 -13.24 1.99 20.50
N LYS A 7 -12.62 2.50 21.57
CA LYS A 7 -12.16 3.90 21.63
C LYS A 7 -11.05 4.22 20.62
N LEU A 8 -10.33 3.23 20.11
CA LEU A 8 -9.41 3.37 18.97
C LEU A 8 -10.11 3.77 17.67
N ARG A 9 -11.41 3.55 17.58
CA ARG A 9 -12.19 3.68 16.35
C ARG A 9 -12.92 5.01 16.21
N ASP A 10 -12.76 5.95 17.16
CA ASP A 10 -13.42 7.25 17.06
C ASP A 10 -12.53 8.25 16.30
N PRO A 11 -12.79 8.48 15.00
CA PRO A 11 -12.01 9.43 14.18
C PRO A 11 -12.25 10.88 14.57
N THR A 12 -13.28 11.16 15.41
CA THR A 12 -13.67 12.52 15.80
C THR A 12 -12.86 13.07 16.97
N GLN A 13 -12.07 12.24 17.68
CA GLN A 13 -11.16 12.72 18.71
C GLN A 13 -9.97 13.45 18.10
N GLU A 14 -9.74 14.68 18.52
CA GLU A 14 -8.64 15.53 18.06
C GLU A 14 -7.27 14.80 18.13
N LYS A 15 -6.38 15.11 17.17
CA LYS A 15 -5.03 14.48 17.07
C LYS A 15 -4.22 14.49 18.38
N ALA A 16 -4.46 15.46 19.26
CA ALA A 16 -3.83 15.58 20.57
C ALA A 16 -4.29 14.49 21.53
N ASP A 17 -5.60 14.21 21.60
CA ASP A 17 -6.17 13.20 22.47
C ASP A 17 -5.72 11.80 22.11
N ASN A 18 -5.58 11.50 20.82
CA ASN A 18 -5.05 10.23 20.34
C ASN A 18 -3.58 10.01 20.74
N LYS A 19 -2.77 11.05 20.85
CA LYS A 19 -1.38 10.94 21.31
C LYS A 19 -1.29 10.68 22.81
N ALA A 20 -2.06 11.41 23.61
CA ALA A 20 -2.11 11.22 25.07
C ALA A 20 -2.61 9.83 25.42
N TRP A 21 -3.68 9.42 24.79
CA TRP A 21 -4.28 8.10 24.99
C TRP A 21 -3.35 6.95 24.58
N ARG A 22 -2.62 7.05 23.45
CA ARG A 22 -1.61 6.05 23.09
C ARG A 22 -0.47 5.97 24.10
N ALA A 23 -0.06 7.12 24.68
CA ALA A 23 0.98 7.14 25.72
C ALA A 23 0.51 6.42 27.00
N GLU A 24 -0.72 6.68 27.45
CA GLU A 24 -1.35 5.99 28.59
C GLU A 24 -1.45 4.48 28.33
N LEU A 25 -1.97 4.10 27.18
CA LEU A 25 -2.11 2.69 26.80
C LEU A 25 -0.75 1.99 26.70
N THR A 26 0.30 2.70 26.27
CA THR A 26 1.65 2.16 26.22
C THR A 26 2.15 1.73 27.61
N VAL A 27 1.81 2.47 28.65
CA VAL A 27 2.14 2.10 30.04
C VAL A 27 1.32 0.89 30.47
N LEU A 28 0.00 0.94 30.26
CA LEU A 28 -0.91 -0.13 30.70
C LEU A 28 -0.56 -1.50 30.10
N VAL A 29 -0.25 -1.57 28.80
CA VAL A 29 0.12 -2.85 28.15
C VAL A 29 1.48 -3.40 28.59
N GLN A 30 2.32 -2.60 29.24
CA GLN A 30 3.58 -3.08 29.83
C GLN A 30 3.36 -3.74 31.20
N GLU A 31 2.31 -3.34 31.92
CA GLU A 31 1.97 -3.81 33.27
C GLU A 31 0.93 -4.93 33.28
N ASP A 32 0.12 -5.06 32.22
CA ASP A 32 -1.00 -5.99 32.10
C ASP A 32 -0.81 -6.90 30.88
N ASP A 33 -0.43 -8.15 31.13
CA ASP A 33 -0.19 -9.17 30.09
C ASP A 33 -1.47 -9.54 29.33
N GLU A 34 -2.63 -9.57 29.98
CA GLU A 34 -3.92 -9.89 29.32
C GLU A 34 -4.28 -8.77 28.36
N LEU A 35 -4.16 -7.52 28.79
CA LEU A 35 -4.39 -6.36 27.94
C LEU A 35 -3.42 -6.34 26.74
N ARG A 36 -2.15 -6.70 26.95
CA ARG A 36 -1.16 -6.78 25.89
C ARG A 36 -1.53 -7.85 24.85
N GLU A 37 -1.93 -9.04 25.26
CA GLU A 37 -2.34 -10.11 24.35
C GLU A 37 -3.62 -9.77 23.58
N ASP A 38 -4.57 -9.08 24.21
CA ASP A 38 -5.75 -8.55 23.51
C ASP A 38 -5.38 -7.54 22.43
N GLY A 39 -4.45 -6.61 22.73
CA GLY A 39 -3.91 -5.66 21.77
C GLY A 39 -3.19 -6.32 20.61
N ARG A 40 -2.37 -7.32 20.89
CA ARG A 40 -1.68 -8.13 19.86
C ARG A 40 -2.66 -8.82 18.94
N ARG A 41 -3.67 -9.48 19.50
CA ARG A 41 -4.71 -10.17 18.74
C ARG A 41 -5.48 -9.18 17.85
N LEU A 42 -5.81 -8.00 18.40
CA LEU A 42 -6.48 -6.95 17.65
C LEU A 42 -5.63 -6.47 16.46
N CYS A 43 -4.35 -6.15 16.66
CA CYS A 43 -3.44 -5.71 15.60
C CYS A 43 -3.28 -6.76 14.50
N LYS A 44 -3.18 -8.05 14.87
CA LYS A 44 -3.07 -9.14 13.89
C LYS A 44 -4.33 -9.30 13.04
N ASN A 45 -5.52 -9.12 13.62
CA ASN A 45 -6.79 -9.43 12.95
C ASN A 45 -7.53 -8.20 12.40
N ASN A 46 -7.08 -6.99 12.69
CA ASN A 46 -7.73 -5.76 12.26
C ASN A 46 -6.70 -4.73 11.79
N LEU A 47 -6.64 -4.52 10.47
CA LEU A 47 -5.66 -3.62 9.86
C LEU A 47 -5.88 -2.16 10.29
N LEU A 48 -7.13 -1.72 10.43
CA LEU A 48 -7.45 -0.36 10.89
C LEU A 48 -6.95 -0.13 12.32
N ALA A 49 -7.16 -1.09 13.21
CA ALA A 49 -6.65 -1.02 14.59
C ALA A 49 -5.12 -0.97 14.61
N LEU A 50 -4.45 -1.75 13.74
CA LEU A 50 -3.00 -1.67 13.59
C LEU A 50 -2.56 -0.28 13.11
N CYS A 51 -3.26 0.34 12.14
CA CYS A 51 -2.97 1.70 11.70
C CYS A 51 -2.99 2.70 12.86
N TYR A 52 -3.98 2.60 13.76
CA TYR A 52 -4.02 3.47 14.94
C TYR A 52 -2.88 3.23 15.93
N VAL A 53 -2.52 1.97 16.15
CA VAL A 53 -1.37 1.60 17.00
C VAL A 53 -0.05 2.16 16.42
N LEU A 54 0.09 2.13 15.09
CA LEU A 54 1.22 2.70 14.36
C LEU A 54 1.19 4.24 14.25
N ALA A 55 0.13 4.90 14.74
CA ALA A 55 -0.10 6.33 14.59
C ALA A 55 -0.41 6.81 13.16
N TYR A 56 -0.87 5.94 12.29
CA TYR A 56 -1.36 6.26 10.94
C TYR A 56 -2.81 6.77 11.00
N CYS A 57 -3.01 7.92 11.67
CA CYS A 57 -4.33 8.49 11.95
C CYS A 57 -5.06 9.01 10.70
N GLN A 58 -4.37 9.08 9.55
CA GLN A 58 -4.97 9.45 8.26
C GLN A 58 -5.81 8.32 7.66
N ILE A 59 -5.61 7.07 8.13
CA ILE A 59 -6.37 5.92 7.67
C ILE A 59 -7.66 5.85 8.49
N THR A 60 -8.80 5.98 7.81
CA THR A 60 -10.13 5.99 8.42
C THR A 60 -11.03 4.93 7.79
N GLU A 61 -12.03 4.45 8.53
CA GLU A 61 -12.92 3.38 8.07
C GLU A 61 -13.84 3.85 6.93
N ASP A 62 -14.37 5.07 7.02
CA ASP A 62 -15.29 5.66 6.05
C ASP A 62 -14.67 5.77 4.64
N VAL A 63 -13.37 6.06 4.57
CA VAL A 63 -12.64 6.24 3.31
C VAL A 63 -11.96 4.96 2.85
N HIS A 64 -11.34 4.19 3.77
CA HIS A 64 -10.41 3.11 3.43
C HIS A 64 -10.99 1.70 3.61
N HIS A 65 -12.27 1.54 4.02
CA HIS A 65 -12.85 0.21 4.30
C HIS A 65 -12.73 -0.78 3.13
N GLU A 66 -12.91 -0.32 1.89
CA GLU A 66 -12.78 -1.16 0.68
C GLU A 66 -11.34 -1.63 0.49
N ALA A 67 -10.36 -0.74 0.72
CA ALA A 67 -8.94 -1.10 0.63
C ALA A 67 -8.52 -2.03 1.77
N ILE A 68 -9.05 -1.83 2.99
CA ILE A 68 -8.80 -2.71 4.13
C ILE A 68 -9.35 -4.10 3.87
N ALA A 69 -10.57 -4.21 3.33
CA ALA A 69 -11.20 -5.47 2.97
C ALA A 69 -10.55 -6.17 1.76
N PHE A 70 -9.86 -5.40 0.92
CA PHE A 70 -9.15 -5.90 -0.25
C PHE A 70 -7.90 -6.72 0.10
N PHE A 71 -7.16 -6.34 1.14
CA PHE A 71 -5.95 -7.07 1.51
C PHE A 71 -6.29 -8.49 1.95
N PRO A 72 -5.57 -9.51 1.42
CA PRO A 72 -5.83 -10.89 1.78
C PRO A 72 -5.75 -11.11 3.29
N GLU A 73 -6.73 -11.83 3.82
CA GLU A 73 -6.74 -12.22 5.22
C GLU A 73 -5.49 -13.05 5.56
N LYS A 74 -4.83 -12.70 6.68
CA LYS A 74 -3.67 -13.41 7.18
C LYS A 74 -4.15 -14.50 8.13
N ASP A 75 -4.05 -15.74 7.70
CA ASP A 75 -4.46 -16.91 8.47
C ASP A 75 -3.27 -17.41 9.33
N PRO A 76 -3.35 -17.34 10.66
CA PRO A 76 -2.28 -17.78 11.55
C PRO A 76 -1.99 -19.29 11.46
N ASN A 77 -2.92 -20.07 10.89
CA ASN A 77 -2.76 -21.52 10.71
C ASN A 77 -2.10 -21.87 9.37
N LYS A 78 -1.91 -20.91 8.47
CA LYS A 78 -1.20 -21.11 7.21
C LYS A 78 0.27 -20.75 7.36
N SER A 79 1.11 -21.56 6.73
CA SER A 79 2.52 -21.22 6.55
C SER A 79 2.70 -20.19 5.42
N VAL A 80 3.87 -19.55 5.39
CA VAL A 80 4.25 -18.65 4.29
C VAL A 80 4.14 -19.32 2.92
N SER A 81 4.45 -20.63 2.83
CA SER A 81 4.31 -21.40 1.58
C SER A 81 2.85 -21.63 1.14
N GLN A 82 1.89 -21.22 1.94
CA GLN A 82 0.45 -21.37 1.67
C GLN A 82 -0.26 -20.01 1.53
N LEU A 83 0.47 -18.91 1.47
CA LEU A 83 -0.10 -17.55 1.42
C LEU A 83 -1.16 -17.36 0.33
N SER A 84 -0.93 -17.90 -0.86
CA SER A 84 -1.87 -17.79 -1.97
C SER A 84 -2.94 -18.88 -2.01
N GLN A 85 -2.95 -19.79 -1.03
CA GLN A 85 -3.94 -20.88 -1.02
C GLN A 85 -5.33 -20.37 -0.66
N GLY A 86 -6.27 -20.53 -1.58
CA GLY A 86 -7.65 -20.09 -1.39
C GLY A 86 -7.89 -18.59 -1.64
N VAL A 87 -6.87 -17.86 -2.10
CA VAL A 87 -6.99 -16.43 -2.45
C VAL A 87 -6.39 -16.15 -3.84
N THR A 88 -6.84 -15.08 -4.47
CA THR A 88 -6.23 -14.61 -5.72
C THR A 88 -4.79 -14.18 -5.47
N ARG A 89 -3.88 -14.72 -6.25
CA ARG A 89 -2.43 -14.50 -6.10
C ARG A 89 -1.99 -13.08 -6.43
N ARG A 90 -2.77 -12.37 -7.24
CA ARG A 90 -2.49 -11.03 -7.75
C ARG A 90 -3.57 -10.07 -7.29
N ASN A 91 -3.14 -9.05 -6.58
CA ASN A 91 -4.02 -8.08 -5.98
C ASN A 91 -3.58 -6.68 -6.43
N SER A 92 -4.53 -5.81 -6.77
CA SER A 92 -4.24 -4.45 -7.22
C SER A 92 -5.18 -3.43 -6.58
N LEU A 93 -4.59 -2.45 -5.89
CA LEU A 93 -5.27 -1.32 -5.28
C LEU A 93 -4.93 -0.05 -6.06
N LEU A 94 -5.92 0.49 -6.73
CA LEU A 94 -5.85 1.74 -7.48
C LEU A 94 -6.67 2.80 -6.76
N TYR A 95 -5.96 3.69 -6.08
CA TYR A 95 -6.52 4.85 -5.37
C TYR A 95 -5.90 6.13 -5.89
N PRO A 96 -6.61 7.26 -5.79
CA PRO A 96 -6.10 8.55 -6.25
C PRO A 96 -4.84 8.96 -5.48
N ARG A 97 -4.11 9.88 -6.06
CA ARG A 97 -2.99 10.52 -5.37
C ARG A 97 -3.50 11.25 -4.11
N GLY A 98 -2.75 11.14 -3.01
CA GLY A 98 -3.15 11.75 -1.73
C GLY A 98 -4.07 10.89 -0.86
N ALA A 99 -4.61 9.75 -1.35
CA ALA A 99 -5.49 8.87 -0.58
C ALA A 99 -4.76 7.88 0.34
N TYR A 100 -3.54 8.17 0.77
CA TYR A 100 -2.74 7.42 1.76
C TYR A 100 -2.57 5.91 1.48
N LYS A 101 -2.63 5.49 0.22
CA LYS A 101 -2.51 4.08 -0.18
C LYS A 101 -1.21 3.41 0.26
N THR A 102 -0.06 4.11 0.14
CA THR A 102 1.26 3.62 0.57
C THR A 102 1.34 3.46 2.08
N THR A 103 0.76 4.40 2.86
CA THR A 103 0.67 4.29 4.32
C THR A 103 -0.16 3.09 4.76
N LEU A 104 -1.28 2.84 4.07
CA LEU A 104 -2.10 1.67 4.32
C LEU A 104 -1.36 0.36 3.98
N ASP A 105 -0.58 0.36 2.89
CA ASP A 105 0.24 -0.80 2.54
C ASP A 105 1.39 -1.03 3.53
N ALA A 106 2.01 0.03 4.04
CA ALA A 106 3.00 -0.10 5.12
C ALA A 106 2.42 -0.83 6.34
N ALA A 107 1.21 -0.48 6.77
CA ALA A 107 0.51 -1.18 7.84
C ALA A 107 0.20 -2.65 7.47
N ASN A 108 -0.24 -2.91 6.23
CA ASN A 108 -0.49 -4.25 5.72
C ASN A 108 0.79 -5.12 5.70
N ILE A 109 1.93 -4.55 5.29
CA ILE A 109 3.24 -5.22 5.34
C ILE A 109 3.63 -5.55 6.78
N ILE A 110 3.47 -4.61 7.71
CA ILE A 110 3.70 -4.86 9.14
C ILE A 110 2.80 -5.98 9.63
N GLN A 111 1.52 -6.03 9.22
CA GLN A 111 0.61 -7.10 9.59
C GLN A 111 1.07 -8.47 9.04
N TYR A 112 1.63 -8.56 7.83
CA TYR A 112 2.27 -9.79 7.34
C TYR A 112 3.45 -10.19 8.22
N ILE A 113 4.29 -9.23 8.64
CA ILE A 113 5.40 -9.49 9.55
C ILE A 113 4.89 -10.02 10.89
N LEU A 114 3.82 -9.45 11.47
CA LEU A 114 3.23 -9.92 12.73
C LEU A 114 2.70 -11.35 12.69
N HIS A 115 2.28 -11.83 11.52
CA HIS A 115 1.81 -13.21 11.34
C HIS A 115 2.91 -14.21 11.02
N TYR A 116 3.94 -13.78 10.27
CA TYR A 116 4.91 -14.68 9.66
C TYR A 116 6.37 -14.29 9.97
N PHE A 117 6.61 -13.68 11.13
CA PHE A 117 7.88 -13.03 11.52
C PHE A 117 9.13 -13.92 11.47
N PHE A 118 8.99 -15.24 11.48
CA PHE A 118 10.14 -16.14 11.36
C PHE A 118 10.62 -16.34 9.93
N THR A 119 9.70 -16.41 8.98
CA THR A 119 9.98 -17.01 7.67
C THR A 119 9.67 -16.13 6.46
N ILE A 120 8.85 -15.09 6.62
CA ILE A 120 8.40 -14.27 5.48
C ILE A 120 9.56 -13.47 4.86
N ALA A 121 9.54 -13.37 3.54
CA ALA A 121 10.44 -12.53 2.75
C ALA A 121 9.59 -11.62 1.85
N ILE A 122 9.70 -10.30 2.05
CA ILE A 122 8.89 -9.27 1.36
C ILE A 122 9.83 -8.37 0.57
N LEU A 123 9.59 -8.26 -0.74
CA LEU A 123 10.29 -7.30 -1.61
C LEU A 123 9.35 -6.17 -1.98
N ILE A 124 9.79 -4.93 -1.75
CA ILE A 124 9.13 -3.71 -2.21
C ILE A 124 9.85 -3.18 -3.43
N MET A 125 9.11 -2.91 -4.51
CA MET A 125 9.62 -2.29 -5.72
C MET A 125 8.88 -0.98 -6.00
N CYS A 126 9.63 0.10 -6.13
CA CYS A 126 9.14 1.43 -6.49
C CYS A 126 9.79 1.96 -7.78
N ALA A 127 9.41 3.17 -8.21
CA ALA A 127 10.04 3.85 -9.34
C ALA A 127 11.56 4.04 -9.17
N SER A 128 12.02 4.25 -7.94
CA SER A 128 13.44 4.38 -7.60
C SER A 128 13.80 3.63 -6.33
N LYS A 129 15.10 3.28 -6.19
CA LYS A 129 15.62 2.69 -4.94
C LYS A 129 15.39 3.60 -3.74
N LYS A 130 15.52 4.92 -3.91
CA LYS A 130 15.32 5.88 -2.85
C LYS A 130 13.92 5.80 -2.27
N LEU A 131 12.89 5.69 -3.10
CA LEU A 131 11.50 5.54 -2.66
C LEU A 131 11.28 4.20 -1.96
N ALA A 132 11.78 3.10 -2.55
CA ALA A 132 11.66 1.78 -1.93
C ALA A 132 12.36 1.72 -0.57
N PHE A 133 13.55 2.33 -0.44
CA PHE A 133 14.28 2.39 0.82
C PHE A 133 13.54 3.24 1.87
N ALA A 134 13.00 4.40 1.47
CA ALA A 134 12.21 5.23 2.37
C ALA A 134 11.01 4.47 2.97
N LEU A 135 10.32 3.66 2.16
CA LEU A 135 9.21 2.84 2.65
C LEU A 135 9.69 1.70 3.57
N VAL A 136 10.81 1.04 3.24
CA VAL A 136 11.43 0.05 4.13
C VAL A 136 11.85 0.67 5.45
N ASP A 137 12.47 1.86 5.40
CA ASP A 137 12.96 2.58 6.59
C ASP A 137 11.78 3.05 7.46
N GLU A 138 10.67 3.53 6.86
CA GLU A 138 9.43 3.84 7.57
C GLU A 138 8.89 2.62 8.32
N ILE A 139 8.76 1.49 7.64
CA ILE A 139 8.27 0.24 8.25
C ILE A 139 9.21 -0.24 9.36
N SER A 140 10.52 -0.26 9.11
CA SER A 140 11.51 -0.73 10.08
C SER A 140 11.62 0.15 11.33
N ALA A 141 11.33 1.45 11.21
CA ALA A 141 11.32 2.37 12.32
C ALA A 141 10.32 1.97 13.44
N HIS A 142 9.22 1.30 13.10
CA HIS A 142 8.29 0.80 14.11
C HIS A 142 8.89 -0.33 14.95
N PHE A 143 9.83 -1.09 14.42
CA PHE A 143 10.53 -2.19 15.11
C PHE A 143 11.84 -1.75 15.75
N TYR A 144 12.33 -0.53 15.49
CA TYR A 144 13.55 -0.03 16.10
C TYR A 144 13.26 0.63 17.44
N LYS A 145 13.86 0.10 18.53
CA LYS A 145 13.70 0.58 19.90
C LYS A 145 15.00 1.23 20.40
N PRO A 146 15.17 2.53 20.22
CA PRO A 146 16.35 3.23 20.71
C PRO A 146 16.37 3.26 22.24
N LYS A 147 17.55 3.01 22.85
CA LYS A 147 17.73 2.90 24.31
C LYS A 147 17.28 4.13 25.09
N ASN A 148 17.32 5.30 24.48
CA ASN A 148 17.09 6.61 25.12
C ASN A 148 15.67 7.15 24.91
N ARG A 149 14.73 6.36 24.42
CA ARG A 149 13.34 6.78 24.21
C ARG A 149 12.38 5.75 24.82
N PRO A 150 11.25 6.21 25.38
CA PRO A 150 10.20 5.28 25.77
C PRO A 150 9.69 4.53 24.55
N PRO A 151 9.25 3.28 24.71
CA PRO A 151 8.70 2.51 23.60
C PRO A 151 7.42 3.18 23.07
N THR A 152 7.16 3.02 21.78
CA THR A 152 5.84 3.30 21.19
C THR A 152 4.84 2.24 21.62
N LEU A 153 3.53 2.49 21.42
CA LEU A 153 2.51 1.49 21.71
C LEU A 153 2.76 0.18 20.94
N PHE A 154 3.16 0.27 19.67
CA PHE A 154 3.53 -0.89 18.87
C PHE A 154 4.68 -1.68 19.49
N GLN A 155 5.75 -0.99 19.90
CA GLN A 155 6.92 -1.62 20.53
C GLN A 155 6.62 -2.21 21.91
N ALA A 156 5.68 -1.64 22.66
CA ALA A 156 5.22 -2.18 23.92
C ALA A 156 4.35 -3.45 23.73
N LEU A 157 3.57 -3.50 22.64
CA LEU A 157 2.80 -4.68 22.26
C LEU A 157 3.69 -5.82 21.74
N PHE A 158 4.73 -5.53 20.97
CA PHE A 158 5.57 -6.53 20.28
C PHE A 158 7.07 -6.37 20.59
N PRO A 159 7.48 -6.34 21.87
CA PRO A 159 8.88 -6.07 22.24
C PRO A 159 9.84 -7.12 21.72
N GLU A 160 9.39 -8.37 21.55
CA GLU A 160 10.20 -9.49 21.07
C GLU A 160 10.57 -9.38 19.57
N LEU A 161 9.84 -8.59 18.79
CA LEU A 161 10.13 -8.33 17.38
C LEU A 161 11.07 -7.14 17.18
N CYS A 162 11.24 -6.31 18.23
CA CYS A 162 12.01 -5.07 18.14
C CYS A 162 13.51 -5.33 18.19
N VAL A 163 14.26 -4.50 17.47
CA VAL A 163 15.73 -4.48 17.46
C VAL A 163 16.26 -3.25 18.18
N ASP A 164 17.40 -3.41 18.86
CA ASP A 164 18.06 -2.32 19.60
C ASP A 164 19.07 -1.53 18.75
N LEU A 165 19.45 -2.08 17.60
CA LEU A 165 20.34 -1.42 16.64
C LEU A 165 19.51 -0.87 15.49
N GLU A 166 19.86 0.33 15.06
CA GLU A 166 19.23 0.97 13.91
C GLU A 166 19.41 0.08 12.67
N PRO A 167 18.31 -0.28 11.97
CA PRO A 167 18.40 -1.07 10.77
C PRO A 167 19.20 -0.38 9.66
N GLU A 168 19.87 -1.17 8.83
CA GLU A 168 20.48 -0.67 7.60
C GLU A 168 19.38 -0.21 6.63
N SER A 169 19.58 0.98 6.02
CA SER A 169 18.59 1.54 5.09
C SER A 169 18.28 0.60 3.93
N GLY A 170 17.01 0.43 3.66
CA GLY A 170 16.49 -0.38 2.56
C GLY A 170 16.46 -1.89 2.80
N SER A 171 16.83 -2.36 4.01
CA SER A 171 16.78 -3.77 4.38
C SER A 171 16.50 -3.94 5.88
N PHE A 172 15.65 -4.90 6.24
CA PHE A 172 15.26 -5.10 7.62
C PHE A 172 14.98 -6.58 7.98
N ASN A 173 15.35 -6.94 9.21
CA ASN A 173 14.96 -8.17 9.89
C ASN A 173 14.50 -7.84 11.31
N THR A 174 13.45 -8.51 11.79
CA THR A 174 13.09 -8.46 13.23
C THR A 174 14.13 -9.18 14.07
N ALA A 175 14.14 -8.95 15.38
CA ALA A 175 15.03 -9.62 16.31
C ALA A 175 14.89 -11.17 16.24
N LEU A 176 13.68 -11.67 16.08
CA LEU A 176 13.44 -13.12 15.95
C LEU A 176 13.91 -13.69 14.61
N ARG A 177 13.79 -12.91 13.52
CA ARG A 177 14.28 -13.33 12.20
C ARG A 177 15.79 -13.53 12.18
N GLN A 178 16.55 -12.72 12.90
CA GLN A 178 18.00 -12.81 12.99
C GLN A 178 18.49 -14.10 13.66
N THR A 179 17.63 -14.81 14.37
CA THR A 179 17.96 -16.12 15.00
C THR A 179 17.83 -17.30 14.04
N GLU A 180 17.30 -17.08 12.82
CA GLU A 180 17.07 -18.10 11.78
C GLU A 180 18.10 -17.97 10.64
N PRO A 181 19.35 -18.48 10.82
CA PRO A 181 20.45 -18.23 9.89
C PRO A 181 20.32 -18.93 8.52
N LYS A 182 19.32 -19.80 8.34
CA LYS A 182 19.12 -20.58 7.11
C LYS A 182 18.37 -19.85 6.01
N ILE A 183 17.72 -18.71 6.32
CA ILE A 183 16.95 -17.96 5.34
C ILE A 183 17.88 -16.90 4.74
N LYS A 184 18.07 -16.96 3.43
CA LYS A 184 19.00 -16.10 2.69
C LYS A 184 18.46 -14.67 2.53
N GLU A 185 17.18 -14.55 2.24
CA GLU A 185 16.53 -13.27 1.98
C GLU A 185 16.27 -12.51 3.28
N PRO A 186 16.46 -11.18 3.30
CA PRO A 186 15.94 -10.35 4.38
C PRO A 186 14.42 -10.53 4.53
N MET A 187 13.89 -10.23 5.71
CA MET A 187 12.45 -10.21 5.94
C MET A 187 11.76 -9.16 5.07
N LEU A 188 12.37 -8.00 4.95
CA LEU A 188 11.90 -6.88 4.15
C LEU A 188 13.08 -6.23 3.45
N TRP A 189 12.95 -5.95 2.15
CA TRP A 189 13.95 -5.14 1.43
C TRP A 189 13.31 -4.36 0.29
N GLY A 190 13.93 -3.24 -0.05
CA GLY A 190 13.52 -2.35 -1.11
C GLY A 190 14.40 -2.47 -2.36
N ASN A 191 13.79 -2.28 -3.54
CA ASN A 191 14.53 -2.15 -4.79
C ASN A 191 13.73 -1.34 -5.83
N SER A 192 14.33 -1.06 -6.98
CA SER A 192 13.62 -0.49 -8.13
C SER A 192 13.44 -1.53 -9.23
N LEU A 193 12.44 -1.36 -10.09
CA LEU A 193 12.20 -2.24 -11.24
C LEU A 193 13.36 -2.33 -12.23
N GLY A 194 14.31 -1.41 -12.15
CA GLY A 194 15.51 -1.41 -13.01
C GLY A 194 16.70 -2.17 -12.44
N SER A 195 16.62 -2.62 -11.19
CA SER A 195 17.75 -3.23 -10.47
C SER A 195 17.70 -4.75 -10.54
N SER A 196 18.88 -5.38 -10.48
CA SER A 196 18.97 -6.84 -10.40
C SER A 196 18.52 -7.33 -9.03
N THR A 197 17.59 -8.28 -9.03
CA THR A 197 17.12 -9.04 -7.85
C THR A 197 17.37 -10.53 -8.03
N THR A 198 18.29 -10.88 -8.92
CA THR A 198 18.57 -12.28 -9.30
C THR A 198 19.02 -13.10 -8.08
N GLY A 199 18.41 -14.26 -7.90
CA GLY A 199 18.75 -15.22 -6.86
C GLY A 199 18.06 -14.99 -5.50
N TRP A 200 17.15 -14.02 -5.40
CA TRP A 200 16.26 -13.81 -4.24
C TRP A 200 14.81 -14.09 -4.64
N HIS A 201 14.09 -14.80 -3.78
CA HIS A 201 12.74 -15.25 -4.06
C HIS A 201 11.78 -14.83 -2.93
N PRO A 202 11.11 -13.65 -3.06
CA PRO A 202 10.17 -13.19 -2.06
C PRO A 202 8.91 -14.07 -1.98
N ASP A 203 8.30 -14.09 -0.81
CA ASP A 203 6.97 -14.63 -0.56
C ASP A 203 5.88 -13.62 -0.94
N VAL A 204 6.18 -12.33 -0.71
CA VAL A 204 5.32 -11.21 -1.09
C VAL A 204 6.13 -10.23 -1.95
N LEU A 205 5.60 -9.89 -3.11
CA LEU A 205 6.12 -8.84 -3.98
C LEU A 205 5.15 -7.66 -3.95
N VAL A 206 5.61 -6.56 -3.40
CA VAL A 206 4.89 -5.28 -3.38
C VAL A 206 5.41 -4.40 -4.51
N ILE A 207 4.50 -3.90 -5.32
CA ILE A 207 4.75 -2.95 -6.41
C ILE A 207 4.06 -1.65 -6.02
N ASP A 208 4.80 -0.70 -5.48
CA ASP A 208 4.27 0.58 -5.00
C ASP A 208 4.81 1.74 -5.80
N ASP A 209 3.92 2.52 -6.42
CA ASP A 209 4.20 3.70 -7.23
C ASP A 209 5.44 3.54 -8.12
N VAL A 210 5.41 2.53 -9.01
CA VAL A 210 6.54 2.22 -9.93
C VAL A 210 6.67 3.17 -11.10
N HIS A 211 5.67 4.03 -11.29
CA HIS A 211 5.68 5.12 -12.25
C HIS A 211 5.95 6.45 -11.54
N ASP A 212 6.78 7.29 -12.16
CA ASP A 212 7.02 8.68 -11.79
C ASP A 212 7.10 9.56 -13.04
N ASN A 213 7.17 10.88 -12.88
CA ASN A 213 7.19 11.82 -13.99
C ASN A 213 8.37 11.57 -14.96
N ARG A 214 9.50 11.01 -14.49
CA ARG A 214 10.69 10.77 -15.30
C ARG A 214 10.58 9.52 -16.16
N ASN A 215 9.95 8.47 -15.61
CA ASN A 215 9.83 7.18 -16.28
C ASN A 215 8.49 6.98 -17.00
N SER A 216 7.64 8.01 -17.01
CA SER A 216 6.29 7.95 -17.58
C SER A 216 5.97 9.10 -18.56
N GLU A 217 7.00 9.81 -19.04
CA GLU A 217 6.87 10.97 -19.92
C GLU A 217 6.09 10.66 -21.21
N ASN A 218 6.24 9.44 -21.73
CA ASN A 218 5.57 9.02 -22.96
C ASN A 218 5.23 7.52 -22.92
N TYR A 219 4.44 7.08 -23.89
CA TYR A 219 3.97 5.70 -24.00
C TYR A 219 5.11 4.66 -23.98
N GLU A 220 6.19 4.88 -24.72
CA GLU A 220 7.33 3.95 -24.78
C GLU A 220 8.06 3.84 -23.43
N ALA A 221 8.20 4.94 -22.71
CA ALA A 221 8.78 4.95 -21.38
C ALA A 221 7.92 4.12 -20.42
N ARG A 222 6.59 4.28 -20.44
CA ARG A 222 5.65 3.50 -19.65
C ARG A 222 5.69 2.02 -19.99
N LEU A 223 5.68 1.65 -21.28
CA LEU A 223 5.82 0.26 -21.74
C LEU A 223 7.13 -0.38 -21.29
N LYS A 224 8.22 0.36 -21.26
CA LYS A 224 9.53 -0.13 -20.77
C LYS A 224 9.44 -0.54 -19.30
N ILE A 225 8.72 0.22 -18.47
CA ILE A 225 8.48 -0.12 -17.07
C ILE A 225 7.59 -1.36 -16.98
N SER A 226 6.51 -1.45 -17.75
CA SER A 226 5.63 -2.62 -17.80
C SER A 226 6.39 -3.90 -18.20
N ARG A 227 7.29 -3.82 -19.17
CA ARG A 227 8.18 -4.95 -19.55
C ARG A 227 9.11 -5.37 -18.41
N ARG A 228 9.73 -4.41 -17.72
CA ARG A 228 10.58 -4.67 -16.54
C ARG A 228 9.81 -5.30 -15.40
N TYR A 229 8.60 -4.81 -15.13
CA TYR A 229 7.73 -5.41 -14.16
C TYR A 229 7.43 -6.89 -14.47
N LYS A 230 7.10 -7.23 -15.72
CA LYS A 230 6.88 -8.64 -16.15
C LYS A 230 8.08 -9.55 -15.86
N LEU A 231 9.30 -9.03 -15.98
CA LEU A 231 10.51 -9.77 -15.64
C LEU A 231 10.71 -9.90 -14.13
N SER A 232 10.54 -8.81 -13.39
CA SER A 232 10.67 -8.80 -11.93
C SER A 232 9.67 -9.73 -11.24
N ARG A 233 8.45 -9.85 -11.77
CA ARG A 233 7.45 -10.79 -11.24
C ARG A 233 7.89 -12.26 -11.25
N LYS A 234 8.81 -12.64 -12.13
CA LYS A 234 9.28 -14.04 -12.23
C LYS A 234 10.11 -14.50 -11.02
N ILE A 235 10.59 -13.57 -10.18
CA ILE A 235 11.31 -13.92 -8.96
C ILE A 235 10.38 -14.31 -7.81
N LEU A 236 9.09 -13.95 -7.87
CA LEU A 236 8.11 -14.30 -6.85
C LEU A 236 7.97 -15.83 -6.75
N LYS A 237 7.98 -16.36 -5.54
CA LYS A 237 7.75 -17.79 -5.30
C LYS A 237 6.44 -18.27 -5.93
N PRO A 238 6.32 -19.53 -6.35
CA PRO A 238 5.09 -20.08 -6.96
C PRO A 238 3.83 -19.91 -6.10
N THR A 239 3.96 -19.93 -4.79
CA THR A 239 2.87 -19.73 -3.81
C THR A 239 2.81 -18.32 -3.25
N GLY A 240 3.66 -17.42 -3.73
CA GLY A 240 3.75 -16.05 -3.24
C GLY A 240 2.60 -15.16 -3.69
N LEU A 241 2.43 -14.04 -3.00
CA LEU A 241 1.44 -13.01 -3.27
C LEU A 241 2.07 -11.81 -3.96
N GLU A 242 1.32 -11.22 -4.87
CA GLU A 242 1.67 -9.97 -5.52
C GLU A 242 0.64 -8.90 -5.12
N LEU A 243 1.12 -7.78 -4.60
CA LEU A 243 0.34 -6.61 -4.25
C LEU A 243 0.81 -5.46 -5.14
N LYS A 244 -0.10 -4.87 -5.91
CA LYS A 244 0.17 -3.67 -6.70
C LYS A 244 -0.63 -2.51 -6.14
N ILE A 245 0.06 -1.44 -5.85
CA ILE A 245 -0.53 -0.24 -5.23
C ILE A 245 -0.03 0.96 -6.00
N GLY A 246 -0.92 1.83 -6.41
CA GLY A 246 -0.51 3.01 -7.15
C GLY A 246 -1.65 3.79 -7.78
N THR A 247 -1.24 4.71 -8.66
CA THR A 247 -2.09 5.51 -9.53
C THR A 247 -1.77 5.23 -10.99
N CYS A 248 -2.67 5.60 -11.89
CA CYS A 248 -2.44 5.52 -13.33
C CYS A 248 -1.65 6.73 -13.82
N TYR A 249 -0.81 6.51 -14.84
CA TYR A 249 -0.08 7.57 -15.56
C TYR A 249 -0.51 7.69 -17.02
N GLY A 250 -1.19 6.68 -17.54
CA GLY A 250 -1.72 6.68 -18.89
C GLY A 250 -1.58 5.33 -19.59
N PRO A 251 -1.92 5.26 -20.89
CA PRO A 251 -1.78 4.04 -21.67
C PRO A 251 -0.34 3.52 -21.65
N GLY A 252 -0.17 2.20 -21.58
CA GLY A 252 1.13 1.55 -21.52
C GLY A 252 1.75 1.42 -20.14
N ASP A 253 1.17 2.04 -19.09
CA ASP A 253 1.68 1.84 -17.74
C ASP A 253 1.33 0.46 -17.16
N VAL A 254 1.96 0.11 -16.02
CA VAL A 254 1.78 -1.20 -15.38
C VAL A 254 0.32 -1.45 -14.98
N PHE A 255 -0.41 -0.42 -14.56
CA PHE A 255 -1.80 -0.58 -14.12
C PHE A 255 -2.75 -0.68 -15.30
N ALA A 256 -2.58 0.16 -16.33
CA ALA A 256 -3.38 0.08 -17.55
C ALA A 256 -3.18 -1.27 -18.25
N GLU A 257 -1.92 -1.66 -18.54
CA GLU A 257 -1.62 -2.85 -19.33
C GLU A 257 -1.85 -4.16 -18.58
N GLU A 258 -1.47 -4.22 -17.30
CA GLU A 258 -1.43 -5.48 -16.56
C GLU A 258 -2.66 -5.69 -15.67
N VAL A 259 -3.38 -4.63 -15.30
CA VAL A 259 -4.52 -4.71 -14.38
C VAL A 259 -5.83 -4.43 -15.12
N LEU A 260 -5.99 -3.21 -15.67
CA LEU A 260 -7.27 -2.81 -16.28
C LEU A 260 -7.59 -3.62 -17.52
N ASN A 261 -6.59 -3.92 -18.35
CA ASN A 261 -6.73 -4.72 -19.58
C ASN A 261 -6.60 -6.24 -19.34
N SER A 262 -6.45 -6.68 -18.07
CA SER A 262 -6.33 -8.12 -17.78
C SER A 262 -7.65 -8.85 -17.94
N ARG A 263 -7.55 -10.17 -18.24
CA ARG A 263 -8.73 -11.05 -18.26
C ARG A 263 -9.43 -11.05 -16.90
N PRO A 264 -10.77 -11.09 -16.84
CA PRO A 264 -11.51 -11.26 -15.59
C PRO A 264 -10.95 -12.42 -14.75
N GLY A 265 -10.82 -12.22 -13.44
CA GLY A 265 -10.28 -13.22 -12.50
C GLY A 265 -8.75 -13.31 -12.42
N THR A 266 -8.00 -12.57 -13.25
CA THR A 266 -6.53 -12.52 -13.16
C THR A 266 -6.07 -11.77 -11.91
N TYR A 267 -6.77 -10.71 -11.54
CA TYR A 267 -6.52 -9.87 -10.38
C TYR A 267 -7.76 -9.74 -9.50
N THR A 268 -7.57 -9.78 -8.19
CA THR A 268 -8.49 -9.11 -7.28
C THR A 268 -8.12 -7.64 -7.32
N ARG A 269 -9.08 -6.75 -7.58
CA ARG A 269 -8.81 -5.32 -7.76
C ARG A 269 -9.84 -4.47 -7.06
N VAL A 270 -9.36 -3.41 -6.43
CA VAL A 270 -10.16 -2.26 -6.00
C VAL A 270 -9.70 -1.08 -6.83
N TYR A 271 -10.68 -0.43 -7.44
CA TYR A 271 -10.51 0.75 -8.26
C TYR A 271 -11.49 1.81 -7.76
N LYS A 272 -10.98 2.89 -7.19
CA LYS A 272 -11.79 3.94 -6.60
C LYS A 272 -11.23 5.31 -6.99
N PRO A 273 -11.82 6.01 -7.99
CA PRO A 273 -11.41 7.37 -8.36
C PRO A 273 -11.74 8.36 -7.24
N ALA A 274 -11.26 9.60 -7.34
CA ALA A 274 -11.52 10.64 -6.34
C ALA A 274 -13.00 11.03 -6.28
N MET A 275 -13.68 11.05 -7.43
CA MET A 275 -15.11 11.35 -7.54
C MET A 275 -15.78 10.56 -8.67
N ARG A 276 -17.10 10.58 -8.70
CA ARG A 276 -17.94 10.08 -9.80
C ARG A 276 -18.98 11.11 -10.17
N LEU A 277 -19.23 11.27 -11.46
CA LEU A 277 -20.38 12.08 -11.92
C LEU A 277 -21.67 11.27 -11.69
N LYS A 278 -22.70 11.91 -11.15
CA LYS A 278 -24.02 11.29 -10.94
C LYS A 278 -24.71 10.93 -12.25
N SER A 279 -24.39 11.63 -13.33
CA SER A 279 -24.86 11.31 -14.69
C SER A 279 -24.28 9.99 -15.20
N GLY A 280 -23.17 9.50 -14.66
CA GLY A 280 -22.41 8.36 -15.15
C GLY A 280 -21.62 8.67 -16.43
N GLU A 281 -21.62 9.90 -16.89
CA GLU A 281 -20.87 10.35 -18.05
C GLU A 281 -19.39 10.55 -17.69
N ARG A 282 -18.58 10.77 -18.71
CA ARG A 282 -17.19 11.13 -18.54
C ARG A 282 -17.06 12.63 -18.25
N LEU A 283 -16.06 13.01 -17.47
CA LEU A 283 -15.78 14.42 -17.17
C LEU A 283 -15.45 15.21 -18.44
N ASP A 284 -16.09 16.37 -18.61
CA ASP A 284 -15.86 17.27 -19.73
C ASP A 284 -14.47 17.91 -19.59
N PRO A 285 -13.62 17.93 -20.63
CA PRO A 285 -12.34 18.62 -20.60
C PRO A 285 -12.46 20.16 -20.54
N ASN A 286 -13.64 20.74 -20.81
CA ASN A 286 -13.86 22.17 -20.86
C ASN A 286 -14.62 22.72 -19.65
N GLY A 287 -15.02 21.89 -18.68
CA GLY A 287 -15.77 22.35 -17.51
C GLY A 287 -15.74 21.36 -16.36
N PHE A 288 -15.41 21.86 -15.17
CA PHE A 288 -15.54 21.08 -13.94
C PHE A 288 -17.03 21.06 -13.51
N PRO A 289 -17.60 19.91 -13.13
CA PRO A 289 -19.01 19.80 -12.76
C PRO A 289 -19.32 20.53 -11.46
N ASP A 290 -20.56 20.94 -11.24
CA ASP A 290 -20.99 21.48 -9.97
C ASP A 290 -20.96 20.43 -8.85
N GLU A 291 -20.79 20.87 -7.59
CA GLU A 291 -20.67 19.97 -6.44
C GLU A 291 -21.89 19.05 -6.28
N GLU A 292 -23.07 19.54 -6.63
CA GLU A 292 -24.31 18.77 -6.58
C GLU A 292 -24.38 17.64 -7.62
N ASP A 293 -23.56 17.70 -8.67
CA ASP A 293 -23.53 16.70 -9.77
C ASP A 293 -22.48 15.60 -9.55
N VAL A 294 -21.74 15.62 -8.47
CA VAL A 294 -20.70 14.64 -8.17
C VAL A 294 -20.91 13.93 -6.85
N ASP A 295 -20.42 12.68 -6.79
CA ASP A 295 -20.23 11.93 -5.57
C ASP A 295 -18.74 11.90 -5.24
N LEU A 296 -18.34 12.58 -4.17
CA LEU A 296 -16.95 12.55 -3.67
C LEU A 296 -16.72 11.23 -2.95
N LEU A 297 -15.68 10.49 -3.37
CA LEU A 297 -15.36 9.18 -2.77
C LEU A 297 -14.34 9.27 -1.63
N PHE A 298 -13.72 10.42 -1.45
CA PHE A 298 -12.74 10.74 -0.41
C PHE A 298 -12.96 12.14 0.17
N PRO A 299 -14.18 12.51 0.61
CA PRO A 299 -14.52 13.91 0.91
C PRO A 299 -13.69 14.53 2.03
N SER A 300 -13.26 13.75 3.00
CA SER A 300 -12.42 14.22 4.12
C SER A 300 -10.94 14.42 3.75
N ILE A 301 -10.49 13.86 2.62
CA ILE A 301 -9.08 13.88 2.17
C ILE A 301 -8.94 14.70 0.89
N LEU A 302 -9.87 14.52 -0.04
CA LEU A 302 -9.91 15.15 -1.35
C LEU A 302 -11.26 15.90 -1.49
N PRO A 303 -11.41 17.07 -0.83
CA PRO A 303 -12.65 17.85 -0.89
C PRO A 303 -12.85 18.44 -2.28
N TYR A 304 -14.10 18.85 -2.58
CA TYR A 304 -14.51 19.36 -3.87
C TYR A 304 -13.63 20.51 -4.39
N ASP A 305 -13.34 21.52 -3.54
CA ASP A 305 -12.52 22.66 -3.95
C ASP A 305 -11.10 22.27 -4.34
N TYR A 306 -10.49 21.31 -3.61
CA TYR A 306 -9.18 20.76 -3.97
C TYR A 306 -9.23 20.05 -5.32
N LEU A 307 -10.26 19.25 -5.58
CA LEU A 307 -10.39 18.54 -6.87
C LEU A 307 -10.58 19.53 -8.03
N ARG A 308 -11.31 20.63 -7.80
CA ARG A 308 -11.46 21.68 -8.81
C ARG A 308 -10.13 22.38 -9.11
N GLU A 309 -9.36 22.75 -8.09
CA GLU A 309 -8.02 23.33 -8.25
C GLU A 309 -7.08 22.43 -9.05
N GLU A 310 -7.06 21.13 -8.74
CA GLU A 310 -6.24 20.13 -9.45
C GLU A 310 -6.68 19.97 -10.92
N TYR A 311 -7.99 20.02 -11.18
CA TYR A 311 -8.53 19.99 -12.55
C TYR A 311 -8.11 21.24 -13.35
N GLU A 312 -8.23 22.43 -12.78
CA GLU A 312 -7.79 23.70 -13.38
C GLU A 312 -6.26 23.71 -13.59
N GLY A 313 -5.50 23.04 -12.73
CA GLY A 313 -4.05 22.85 -12.83
C GLY A 313 -3.61 21.97 -14.00
N GLY A 314 -4.49 21.09 -14.51
CA GLY A 314 -4.18 20.25 -15.68
C GLY A 314 -5.09 19.03 -15.81
N TYR A 315 -5.99 19.08 -16.79
CA TYR A 315 -6.99 18.04 -17.06
C TYR A 315 -6.39 16.63 -17.19
N GLU A 316 -5.33 16.46 -17.97
CA GLU A 316 -4.71 15.14 -18.20
C GLU A 316 -4.13 14.53 -16.92
N SER A 317 -3.45 15.35 -16.12
CA SER A 317 -2.91 14.92 -14.81
C SER A 317 -4.06 14.58 -13.85
N PHE A 318 -5.10 15.40 -13.81
CA PHE A 318 -6.29 15.15 -13.01
C PHE A 318 -6.94 13.83 -13.39
N MET A 319 -7.17 13.59 -14.69
CA MET A 319 -7.79 12.35 -15.16
C MET A 319 -6.97 11.11 -14.81
N SER A 320 -5.65 11.16 -14.99
CA SER A 320 -4.79 10.00 -14.69
C SER A 320 -4.57 9.78 -13.20
N GLN A 321 -4.29 10.84 -12.43
CA GLN A 321 -3.84 10.72 -11.04
C GLN A 321 -4.99 10.69 -10.01
N LEU A 322 -6.11 11.37 -10.32
CA LEU A 322 -7.25 11.49 -9.42
C LEU A 322 -8.46 10.70 -9.91
N MET A 323 -8.79 10.75 -11.19
CA MET A 323 -9.88 9.96 -11.77
C MET A 323 -9.45 8.54 -12.15
N LEU A 324 -8.14 8.25 -12.16
CA LEU A 324 -7.53 6.97 -12.54
C LEU A 324 -7.89 6.55 -13.98
N ASP A 325 -8.29 7.51 -14.81
CA ASP A 325 -8.67 7.27 -16.20
C ASP A 325 -7.45 7.38 -17.12
N THR A 326 -7.05 6.26 -17.71
CA THR A 326 -5.89 6.17 -18.59
C THR A 326 -6.17 6.61 -20.04
N TYR A 327 -7.43 6.75 -20.40
CA TYR A 327 -7.84 7.11 -21.78
C TYR A 327 -8.05 8.62 -21.99
N GLY A 328 -7.88 9.45 -20.94
CA GLY A 328 -8.03 10.91 -20.99
C GLY A 328 -6.85 11.64 -21.63
N SER A 329 -5.69 10.99 -21.76
CA SER A 329 -4.55 11.62 -22.42
C SER A 329 -4.77 11.70 -23.92
N ALA A 330 -4.41 12.84 -24.53
CA ALA A 330 -4.49 13.10 -25.97
C ALA A 330 -3.60 12.20 -26.84
N GLU A 331 -2.84 11.31 -26.22
CA GLU A 331 -2.13 10.23 -26.92
C GLU A 331 -3.14 9.20 -27.43
N VAL A 332 -3.77 9.48 -28.57
CA VAL A 332 -4.51 8.47 -29.33
C VAL A 332 -3.50 7.45 -29.84
N VAL A 333 -3.25 6.43 -29.05
CA VAL A 333 -2.46 5.29 -29.51
C VAL A 333 -3.36 4.46 -30.43
N PHE A 334 -3.19 4.64 -31.72
CA PHE A 334 -3.77 3.71 -32.69
C PHE A 334 -3.21 2.31 -32.41
N SER A 335 -4.07 1.32 -32.22
CA SER A 335 -3.61 -0.07 -32.16
C SER A 335 -2.96 -0.43 -33.49
N GLU A 336 -2.01 -1.40 -33.50
CA GLU A 336 -1.44 -1.94 -34.75
C GLU A 336 -2.51 -2.31 -35.76
N THR A 337 -3.64 -2.85 -35.29
CA THR A 337 -4.81 -3.19 -36.10
C THR A 337 -5.44 -1.94 -36.75
N GLN A 338 -5.58 -0.85 -36.01
CA GLN A 338 -6.12 0.40 -36.57
C GLN A 338 -5.15 1.09 -37.53
N MET A 339 -3.84 0.94 -37.33
CA MET A 339 -2.85 1.41 -38.32
C MET A 339 -2.86 0.59 -39.59
N LEU A 340 -3.05 -0.74 -39.49
CA LEU A 340 -3.14 -1.63 -40.65
C LEU A 340 -4.46 -1.46 -41.42
N GLU A 341 -5.56 -1.10 -40.76
CA GLU A 341 -6.84 -0.78 -41.40
C GLU A 341 -6.86 0.60 -42.10
N ALA A 342 -5.94 1.51 -41.71
CA ALA A 342 -5.80 2.83 -42.30
C ALA A 342 -4.80 2.89 -43.46
N MET A 343 -4.05 1.83 -43.74
CA MET A 343 -3.11 1.67 -44.88
C MET A 343 -3.80 0.94 -46.03
#